data_d5b82a9f04fa3f76ed16d3455c396a59
#
_entry.id   d5b82a9f04fa3f76ed16d3455c396a59
#
_cell.length_a   1.000
_cell.length_b   1.000
_cell.length_c   1.000
_cell.angle_alpha   90.00
_cell.angle_beta   90.00
_cell.angle_gamma   90.00
#
_symmetry.space_group_name_H-M   'P 1'
#
loop_
_entity.id
_entity.type
_entity.pdbx_description
1 polymer ?
#
loop_
_entity_poly.entity_id
_entity_poly.type
_entity_poly.pdbx_seq_one_letter_code
_entity_poly.pdbx_strand_id
1 'polypeptide(L)'
;MRQIVVAMQNFLFADSVATAFKKSDYEIDVVRTESPKDTVELCKLYKPFVLIMEVTGYTPWKLCERMKLRDEVKRVCPDCKIAFIVDSNTEKQAAKDIRDAKKNGLIDQFFYGSMTAEYLMDQIYAM
;
A
#
# COMPACT_ATOMS: atom_id res chain seq x y z
N MET A 1 7.88 15.59 -9.17
CA MET A 1 7.35 15.16 -7.85
C MET A 1 6.99 13.69 -7.91
N ARG A 2 7.48 12.91 -6.96
CA ARG A 2 7.14 11.48 -6.90
C ARG A 2 5.72 11.30 -6.39
N GLN A 3 5.10 10.18 -6.76
CA GLN A 3 3.73 9.87 -6.37
C GLN A 3 3.67 8.50 -5.71
N ILE A 4 2.75 8.35 -4.77
CA ILE A 4 2.39 7.07 -4.18
C ILE A 4 0.89 6.85 -4.36
N VAL A 5 0.49 5.59 -4.47
CA VAL A 5 -0.92 5.20 -4.50
C VAL A 5 -1.23 4.46 -3.21
N VAL A 6 -2.28 4.88 -2.54
CA VAL A 6 -2.76 4.29 -1.29
C VAL A 6 -4.12 3.67 -1.54
N ALA A 7 -4.16 2.34 -1.61
CA ALA A 7 -5.37 1.56 -1.89
C ALA A 7 -5.89 0.96 -0.59
N MET A 8 -6.74 1.71 0.10
CA MET A 8 -7.20 1.37 1.44
C MET A 8 -8.70 1.59 1.58
N GLN A 9 -9.35 0.66 2.30
CA GLN A 9 -10.72 0.82 2.75
C GLN A 9 -10.82 1.82 3.91
N ASN A 10 -9.81 1.85 4.77
CA ASN A 10 -9.77 2.78 5.91
C ASN A 10 -9.47 4.19 5.43
N PHE A 11 -10.52 4.93 5.13
CA PHE A 11 -10.44 6.28 4.57
C PHE A 11 -9.79 7.27 5.51
N LEU A 12 -10.09 7.16 6.80
CA LEU A 12 -9.53 8.09 7.79
C LEU A 12 -8.02 7.94 7.88
N PHE A 13 -7.52 6.71 7.85
CA PHE A 13 -6.09 6.48 7.89
C PHE A 13 -5.41 6.93 6.60
N ALA A 14 -6.00 6.63 5.45
CA ALA A 14 -5.49 7.08 4.16
C ALA A 14 -5.42 8.60 4.09
N ASP A 15 -6.44 9.27 4.61
CA ASP A 15 -6.47 10.73 4.68
C ASP A 15 -5.40 11.28 5.61
N SER A 16 -5.17 10.63 6.75
CA SER A 16 -4.10 10.99 7.68
C SER A 16 -2.72 10.89 7.04
N VAL A 17 -2.49 9.83 6.26
CA VAL A 17 -1.22 9.65 5.53
C VAL A 17 -1.05 10.77 4.50
N ALA A 18 -2.08 11.06 3.73
CA ALA A 18 -2.04 12.12 2.72
C ALA A 18 -1.76 13.48 3.37
N THR A 19 -2.39 13.77 4.51
CA THR A 19 -2.20 15.00 5.26
C THR A 19 -0.76 15.09 5.80
N ALA A 20 -0.21 13.99 6.32
CA ALA A 20 1.16 13.96 6.82
C ALA A 20 2.15 14.31 5.71
N PHE A 21 2.01 13.74 4.52
CA PHE A 21 2.87 14.06 3.38
C PHE A 21 2.71 15.52 2.95
N LYS A 22 1.49 16.03 2.93
CA LYS A 22 1.22 17.41 2.53
C LYS A 22 1.89 18.43 3.47
N LYS A 23 1.95 18.11 4.76
CA LYS A 23 2.59 18.96 5.77
C LYS A 23 4.08 18.77 5.87
N SER A 24 4.63 17.73 5.25
CA SER A 24 6.06 17.42 5.31
C SER A 24 6.84 18.21 4.27
N ASP A 25 8.19 18.14 4.39
CA ASP A 25 9.09 18.68 3.38
C ASP A 25 9.33 17.69 2.23
N TYR A 26 8.75 16.50 2.29
CA TYR A 26 8.86 15.52 1.23
C TYR A 26 8.03 15.93 0.02
N GLU A 27 8.64 15.90 -1.16
CA GLU A 27 7.94 16.24 -2.40
C GLU A 27 7.25 14.99 -2.97
N ILE A 28 6.16 14.57 -2.31
CA ILE A 28 5.42 13.36 -2.66
C ILE A 28 3.93 13.69 -2.68
N ASP A 29 3.26 13.34 -3.78
CA ASP A 29 1.81 13.37 -3.89
C ASP A 29 1.22 12.02 -3.54
N VAL A 30 0.11 12.03 -2.83
CA VAL A 30 -0.63 10.83 -2.43
C VAL A 30 -1.91 10.74 -3.25
N VAL A 31 -2.07 9.64 -3.98
CA VAL A 31 -3.28 9.33 -4.73
C VAL A 31 -4.00 8.20 -3.99
N ARG A 32 -5.25 8.42 -3.63
CA ARG A 32 -6.04 7.46 -2.84
C ARG A 32 -7.08 6.78 -3.69
N THR A 33 -7.34 5.51 -3.39
CA THR A 33 -8.42 4.75 -4.03
C THR A 33 -8.93 3.66 -3.09
N GLU A 34 -10.19 3.29 -3.24
CA GLU A 34 -10.79 2.12 -2.59
C GLU A 34 -11.03 0.99 -3.59
N SER A 35 -10.96 1.28 -4.88
CA SER A 35 -11.33 0.35 -5.94
C SER A 35 -10.12 -0.42 -6.45
N PRO A 36 -10.14 -1.77 -6.43
CA PRO A 36 -9.06 -2.57 -7.02
C PRO A 36 -8.86 -2.29 -8.51
N LYS A 37 -9.94 -2.09 -9.25
CA LYS A 37 -9.87 -1.76 -10.68
C LYS A 37 -9.18 -0.42 -10.91
N ASP A 38 -9.56 0.60 -10.14
CA ASP A 38 -8.96 1.92 -10.25
C ASP A 38 -7.49 1.91 -9.84
N THR A 39 -7.11 1.03 -8.92
CA THR A 39 -5.71 0.90 -8.47
C THR A 39 -4.78 0.63 -9.65
N VAL A 40 -5.12 -0.32 -10.51
CA VAL A 40 -4.30 -0.65 -11.68
C VAL A 40 -4.22 0.54 -12.63
N GLU A 41 -5.35 1.18 -12.90
CA GLU A 41 -5.42 2.33 -13.80
C GLU A 41 -4.61 3.51 -13.26
N LEU A 42 -4.68 3.77 -11.97
CA LEU A 42 -3.90 4.83 -11.33
C LEU A 42 -2.40 4.55 -11.39
N CYS A 43 -1.99 3.30 -11.17
CA CYS A 43 -0.58 2.93 -11.27
C CYS A 43 -0.08 3.06 -12.71
N LYS A 44 -0.91 2.72 -13.68
CA LYS A 44 -0.58 2.89 -15.09
C LYS A 44 -0.42 4.37 -15.46
N LEU A 45 -1.30 5.22 -14.94
CA LEU A 45 -1.33 6.65 -15.25
C LEU A 45 -0.20 7.41 -14.54
N TYR A 46 -0.07 7.22 -13.24
CA TYR A 46 0.85 8.01 -12.41
C TYR A 46 2.22 7.39 -12.24
N LYS A 47 2.37 6.09 -12.48
CA LYS A 47 3.62 5.36 -12.29
C LYS A 47 4.26 5.64 -10.93
N PRO A 48 3.53 5.34 -9.83
CA PRO A 48 4.02 5.66 -8.48
C PRO A 48 5.28 4.86 -8.16
N PHE A 49 6.09 5.40 -7.25
CA PHE A 49 7.25 4.64 -6.79
C PHE A 49 6.86 3.59 -5.73
N VAL A 50 5.72 3.79 -5.04
CA VAL A 50 5.19 2.85 -4.05
C VAL A 50 3.68 2.74 -4.20
N LEU A 51 3.17 1.52 -4.14
CA LEU A 51 1.75 1.21 -3.99
C LEU A 51 1.57 0.57 -2.61
N ILE A 52 0.71 1.15 -1.79
CA ILE A 52 0.37 0.60 -0.48
C ILE A 52 -1.05 0.05 -0.56
N MET A 53 -1.21 -1.21 -0.18
CA MET A 53 -2.51 -1.89 -0.22
C MET A 53 -2.87 -2.42 1.16
N GLU A 54 -4.08 -2.12 1.60
CA GLU A 54 -4.63 -2.69 2.81
C GLU A 54 -5.04 -4.14 2.56
N VAL A 55 -4.77 -5.02 3.53
CA VAL A 55 -5.19 -6.43 3.49
C VAL A 55 -6.12 -6.69 4.66
N THR A 56 -7.27 -7.27 4.37
CA THR A 56 -8.27 -7.65 5.38
C THR A 56 -8.73 -9.09 5.12
N GLY A 57 -9.61 -9.60 5.98
CA GLY A 57 -10.23 -10.91 5.79
C GLY A 57 -11.42 -10.92 4.83
N TYR A 58 -11.72 -9.80 4.17
CA TYR A 58 -12.94 -9.63 3.37
C TYR A 58 -12.62 -9.27 1.92
N THR A 59 -13.40 -9.82 0.99
CA THR A 59 -13.33 -9.45 -0.42
C THR A 59 -13.76 -8.00 -0.62
N PRO A 60 -13.08 -7.20 -1.44
CA PRO A 60 -11.97 -7.55 -2.34
C PRO A 60 -10.57 -7.30 -1.74
N TRP A 61 -10.43 -7.27 -0.42
CA TRP A 61 -9.22 -6.86 0.28
C TRP A 61 -8.40 -8.05 0.79
N LYS A 62 -8.80 -9.28 0.46
CA LYS A 62 -8.07 -10.48 0.89
C LYS A 62 -6.69 -10.54 0.26
N LEU A 63 -5.76 -11.18 0.96
CA LEU A 63 -4.37 -11.29 0.48
C LEU A 63 -4.28 -11.90 -0.92
N CYS A 64 -5.04 -12.98 -1.20
CA CYS A 64 -5.00 -13.61 -2.53
C CYS A 64 -5.44 -12.66 -3.64
N GLU A 65 -6.42 -11.81 -3.35
CA GLU A 65 -6.90 -10.81 -4.31
C GLU A 65 -5.88 -9.68 -4.49
N ARG A 66 -5.25 -9.26 -3.39
CA ARG A 66 -4.20 -8.26 -3.42
C ARG A 66 -2.94 -8.74 -4.15
N MET A 67 -2.62 -10.03 -4.05
CA MET A 67 -1.50 -10.61 -4.80
C MET A 67 -1.76 -10.63 -6.31
N LYS A 68 -2.98 -10.91 -6.71
CA LYS A 68 -3.37 -10.79 -8.13
C LYS A 68 -3.24 -9.36 -8.63
N LEU A 69 -3.69 -8.41 -7.81
CA LEU A 69 -3.58 -6.99 -8.13
C LEU A 69 -2.12 -6.56 -8.24
N ARG A 70 -1.29 -7.03 -7.32
CA ARG A 70 0.16 -6.82 -7.36
C ARG A 70 0.74 -7.27 -8.69
N ASP A 71 0.35 -8.45 -9.16
CA ASP A 71 0.86 -8.99 -10.42
C ASP A 71 0.46 -8.12 -11.61
N GLU A 72 -0.76 -7.62 -11.61
CA GLU A 72 -1.23 -6.70 -12.66
C GLU A 72 -0.47 -5.37 -12.63
N VAL A 73 -0.26 -4.81 -11.44
CA VAL A 73 0.48 -3.56 -11.28
C VAL A 73 1.92 -3.72 -11.75
N LYS A 74 2.57 -4.83 -11.41
CA LYS A 74 3.95 -5.10 -11.84
C LYS A 74 4.09 -5.21 -13.36
N ARG A 75 3.04 -5.59 -14.06
CA ARG A 75 3.07 -5.61 -15.54
C ARG A 75 3.05 -4.20 -16.15
N VAL A 76 2.27 -3.29 -15.56
CA VAL A 76 2.12 -1.93 -16.09
C VAL A 76 3.11 -0.93 -15.49
N CYS A 77 3.65 -1.24 -14.33
CA CYS A 77 4.60 -0.40 -13.62
C CYS A 77 5.63 -1.27 -12.88
N PRO A 78 6.60 -1.85 -13.61
CA PRO A 78 7.55 -2.82 -13.02
C PRO A 78 8.39 -2.26 -11.87
N ASP A 79 8.67 -0.96 -11.89
CA ASP A 79 9.51 -0.32 -10.88
C ASP A 79 8.74 0.09 -9.63
N CYS A 80 7.41 -0.07 -9.62
CA CYS A 80 6.59 0.26 -8.47
C CYS A 80 6.87 -0.72 -7.33
N LYS A 81 7.24 -0.19 -6.17
CA LYS A 81 7.42 -1.01 -4.97
C LYS A 81 6.07 -1.29 -4.35
N ILE A 82 5.93 -2.48 -3.78
CA ILE A 82 4.66 -2.95 -3.23
C ILE A 82 4.80 -3.07 -1.72
N ALA A 83 3.88 -2.44 -1.00
CA ALA A 83 3.78 -2.54 0.44
C ALA A 83 2.35 -2.93 0.84
N PHE A 84 2.24 -3.79 1.85
CA PHE A 84 0.96 -4.17 2.42
C PHE A 84 0.83 -3.60 3.82
N ILE A 85 -0.39 -3.22 4.20
CA ILE A 85 -0.71 -2.84 5.57
C ILE A 85 -1.82 -3.75 6.09
N VAL A 86 -1.66 -4.26 7.30
CA VAL A 86 -2.57 -5.25 7.88
C VAL A 86 -2.75 -5.02 9.37
N ASP A 87 -3.95 -5.29 9.89
CA ASP A 87 -4.18 -5.31 11.33
C ASP A 87 -3.77 -6.68 11.88
N SER A 88 -2.61 -6.74 12.55
CA SER A 88 -2.07 -7.99 13.08
C SER A 88 -2.88 -8.57 14.23
N ASN A 89 -3.74 -7.78 14.88
CA ASN A 89 -4.57 -8.25 15.98
C ASN A 89 -5.81 -9.00 15.50
N THR A 90 -6.43 -8.52 14.40
CA THR A 90 -7.65 -9.12 13.85
C THR A 90 -7.37 -10.07 12.70
N GLU A 91 -6.23 -9.91 12.00
CA GLU A 91 -5.89 -10.67 10.80
C GLU A 91 -4.56 -11.41 10.98
N LYS A 92 -4.49 -12.28 11.98
CA LYS A 92 -3.23 -12.95 12.36
C LYS A 92 -2.66 -13.83 11.26
N GLN A 93 -3.52 -14.59 10.55
CA GLN A 93 -3.06 -15.45 9.48
C GLN A 93 -2.58 -14.63 8.28
N ALA A 94 -3.32 -13.59 7.91
CA ALA A 94 -2.91 -12.70 6.84
C ALA A 94 -1.58 -12.02 7.16
N ALA A 95 -1.38 -11.59 8.41
CA ALA A 95 -0.13 -10.97 8.83
C ALA A 95 1.05 -11.94 8.68
N LYS A 96 0.86 -13.22 9.04
CA LYS A 96 1.89 -14.23 8.86
C LYS A 96 2.21 -14.44 7.38
N ASP A 97 1.19 -14.58 6.56
CA ASP A 97 1.35 -14.82 5.12
C ASP A 97 2.03 -13.63 4.44
N ILE A 98 1.77 -12.42 4.89
CA ILE A 98 2.41 -11.19 4.40
C ILE A 98 3.90 -11.18 4.77
N ARG A 99 4.25 -11.57 5.99
CA ARG A 99 5.66 -11.68 6.38
C ARG A 99 6.40 -12.69 5.49
N ASP A 100 5.75 -13.82 5.19
CA ASP A 100 6.32 -14.82 4.29
C ASP A 100 6.48 -14.28 2.87
N ALA A 101 5.51 -13.51 2.39
CA ALA A 101 5.58 -12.88 1.07
C ALA A 101 6.76 -11.92 0.96
N LYS A 102 7.02 -11.13 2.01
CA LYS A 102 8.20 -10.26 2.03
C LYS A 102 9.49 -11.08 2.04
N LYS A 103 9.56 -12.11 2.86
CA LYS A 103 10.72 -13.00 2.94
C LYS A 103 11.03 -13.64 1.60
N ASN A 104 10.01 -13.98 0.83
CA ASN A 104 10.14 -14.60 -0.48
C ASN A 104 10.33 -13.59 -1.62
N GLY A 105 10.42 -12.31 -1.33
CA GLY A 105 10.66 -11.27 -2.32
C GLY A 105 9.46 -10.88 -3.17
N LEU A 106 8.26 -11.28 -2.78
CA LEU A 106 7.04 -10.98 -3.53
C LEU A 106 6.53 -9.56 -3.28
N ILE A 107 6.85 -8.99 -2.13
CA ILE A 107 6.56 -7.61 -1.79
C ILE A 107 7.81 -6.97 -1.19
N ASP A 108 7.84 -5.63 -1.18
CA ASP A 108 9.02 -4.89 -0.73
C ASP A 108 8.97 -4.53 0.75
N GLN A 109 7.77 -4.34 1.31
CA GLN A 109 7.60 -3.97 2.71
C GLN A 109 6.20 -4.31 3.19
N PHE A 110 6.03 -4.40 4.50
CA PHE A 110 4.71 -4.50 5.13
C PHE A 110 4.68 -3.66 6.40
N PHE A 111 3.47 -3.24 6.79
CA PHE A 111 3.24 -2.40 7.95
C PHE A 111 2.04 -2.93 8.73
N TYR A 112 2.06 -2.73 10.05
CA TYR A 112 0.91 -3.00 10.90
C TYR A 112 0.05 -1.75 11.03
N GLY A 113 -1.26 -1.92 11.03
CA GLY A 113 -2.21 -0.80 11.07
C GLY A 113 -2.20 0.02 12.35
N SER A 114 -1.46 -0.41 13.36
CA SER A 114 -1.35 0.32 14.62
C SER A 114 -0.30 1.44 14.60
N MET A 115 0.51 1.55 13.55
CA MET A 115 1.54 2.60 13.49
C MET A 115 0.92 3.96 13.16
N THR A 116 1.63 5.03 13.51
CA THR A 116 1.18 6.39 13.21
C THR A 116 1.37 6.72 11.74
N ALA A 117 0.59 7.70 11.24
CA ALA A 117 0.71 8.16 9.87
C ALA A 117 2.10 8.74 9.58
N GLU A 118 2.68 9.45 10.54
CA GLU A 118 4.01 10.04 10.42
C GLU A 118 5.10 8.97 10.31
N TYR A 119 5.00 7.92 11.13
CA TYR A 119 5.95 6.81 11.06
C TYR A 119 5.85 6.10 9.71
N LEU A 120 4.63 5.82 9.26
CA LEU A 120 4.39 5.20 7.96
C LEU A 120 4.97 6.07 6.84
N MET A 121 4.74 7.37 6.89
CA MET A 121 5.28 8.33 5.92
C MET A 121 6.80 8.22 5.81
N ASP A 122 7.49 8.21 6.95
CA ASP A 122 8.96 8.12 6.96
C ASP A 122 9.44 6.79 6.38
N GLN A 123 8.76 5.70 6.68
CA GLN A 123 9.10 4.38 6.16
C GLN A 123 8.87 4.31 4.64
N ILE A 124 7.80 4.89 4.16
CA ILE A 124 7.51 4.95 2.72
C ILE A 124 8.57 5.76 1.99
N TYR A 125 8.93 6.90 2.53
CA TYR A 125 9.93 7.77 1.92
C TYR A 125 11.29 7.06 1.80
N ALA A 126 11.62 6.21 2.76
CA ALA A 126 12.86 5.45 2.78
C ALA A 126 12.89 4.26 1.81
N MET A 127 11.76 3.89 1.23
CA MET A 127 11.72 2.79 0.26
C MET A 127 12.37 3.20 -1.09
#